data_52950cbd7f7f0ad1a1f84e8518a8a391
#
_entry.id   52950cbd7f7f0ad1a1f84e8518a8a391
#
_cell.length_a   1.000
_cell.length_b   1.000
_cell.length_c   1.000
_cell.angle_alpha   90.00
_cell.angle_beta   90.00
_cell.angle_gamma   90.00
#
_symmetry.space_group_name_H-M   'P 1'
#
loop_
_entity.id
_entity.type
_entity.pdbx_description
1 polymer ?
#
loop_
_entity_poly.entity_id
_entity_poly.type
_entity_poly.pdbx_seq_one_letter_code
_entity_poly.pdbx_strand_id
1 'polypeptide(L)'
;MIKSVGAKYALIGHSDNRSEGDTNEMLKNKVHFALKNNLKVVFCIGENKKEKKNKKTFSVLKKQLSKVLEKKFNKNNIIVAYEPIWSIGTGKIPSKNELEKTAIYIKKVLKDIFKKSPALL
;
A
#
# COMPACT_ATOMS: atom_id res chain seq x y z
N MET A 1 17.93 8.84 5.29
CA MET A 1 17.51 8.44 3.97
C MET A 1 18.57 8.74 2.94
N ILE A 2 18.81 7.83 2.07
CA ILE A 2 19.85 7.97 1.07
C ILE A 2 19.26 8.53 -0.21
N LYS A 3 19.71 9.69 -0.59
CA LYS A 3 19.44 10.23 -1.92
C LYS A 3 20.56 9.77 -2.83
N SER A 4 20.52 8.50 -3.19
CA SER A 4 21.49 8.02 -4.16
C SER A 4 21.12 8.53 -5.54
N VAL A 5 22.11 8.61 -6.39
CA VAL A 5 21.88 9.00 -7.78
C VAL A 5 20.93 7.98 -8.42
N GLY A 6 19.79 8.45 -8.85
CA GLY A 6 18.82 7.65 -9.61
C GLY A 6 17.72 6.94 -8.81
N ALA A 7 17.92 6.62 -7.53
CA ALA A 7 16.90 5.93 -6.78
C ALA A 7 16.48 6.74 -5.55
N LYS A 8 15.25 7.25 -5.56
CA LYS A 8 14.74 8.08 -4.48
C LYS A 8 13.36 7.58 -4.08
N TYR A 9 13.34 6.44 -3.38
CA TYR A 9 12.11 5.81 -2.94
C TYR A 9 12.03 5.80 -1.42
N ALA A 10 10.82 5.96 -0.90
CA ALA A 10 10.52 5.76 0.51
C ALA A 10 9.55 4.60 0.63
N LEU A 11 9.90 3.60 1.42
CA LEU A 11 9.02 2.47 1.71
C LEU A 11 8.16 2.84 2.91
N ILE A 12 6.84 2.88 2.73
CA ILE A 12 5.91 3.34 3.76
C ILE A 12 4.78 2.31 3.93
N GLY A 13 4.38 2.07 5.18
CA GLY A 13 3.25 1.21 5.47
C GLY A 13 3.57 -0.28 5.50
N HIS A 14 4.83 -0.65 5.52
CA HIS A 14 5.22 -2.05 5.65
C HIS A 14 4.63 -2.65 6.95
N SER A 15 4.34 -3.96 6.93
CA SER A 15 3.73 -4.64 8.07
C SER A 15 4.50 -4.44 9.38
N ASP A 16 5.83 -4.39 9.31
CA ASP A 16 6.66 -4.17 10.50
C ASP A 16 6.39 -2.80 11.12
N ASN A 17 6.28 -1.76 10.28
CA ASN A 17 5.99 -0.41 10.76
C ASN A 17 4.60 -0.32 11.38
N ARG A 18 3.62 -0.98 10.78
CA ARG A 18 2.25 -0.99 11.30
C ARG A 18 2.17 -1.74 12.63
N SER A 19 2.91 -2.84 12.77
CA SER A 19 2.94 -3.61 14.02
C SER A 19 3.67 -2.86 15.13
N GLU A 20 4.56 -1.94 14.79
CA GLU A 20 5.26 -1.09 15.75
C GLU A 20 4.44 0.14 16.16
N GLY A 21 3.24 0.31 15.63
CA GLY A 21 2.32 1.35 16.05
C GLY A 21 2.02 2.45 15.04
N ASP A 22 2.50 2.34 13.81
CA ASP A 22 2.17 3.33 12.78
C ASP A 22 0.68 3.28 12.48
N THR A 23 0.00 4.40 12.70
CA THR A 23 -1.42 4.55 12.39
C THR A 23 -1.60 5.03 10.94
N ASN A 24 -2.83 4.92 10.42
CA ASN A 24 -3.13 5.44 9.08
C ASN A 24 -2.83 6.93 8.97
N GLU A 25 -3.09 7.71 10.00
CA GLU A 25 -2.79 9.14 9.99
C GLU A 25 -1.29 9.40 9.92
N MET A 26 -0.51 8.67 10.71
CA MET A 26 0.95 8.77 10.66
C MET A 26 1.48 8.40 9.28
N LEU A 27 0.93 7.36 8.67
CA LEU A 27 1.33 6.92 7.34
C LEU A 27 0.98 7.97 6.29
N LYS A 28 -0.19 8.60 6.39
CA LYS A 28 -0.59 9.68 5.49
C LYS A 28 0.41 10.83 5.56
N ASN A 29 0.81 11.21 6.77
CA ASN A 29 1.78 12.29 6.98
C ASN A 29 3.14 11.91 6.39
N LYS A 30 3.57 10.67 6.54
CA LYS A 30 4.83 10.18 5.96
C LYS A 30 4.81 10.23 4.44
N VAL A 31 3.69 9.82 3.83
CA VAL A 31 3.54 9.88 2.37
C VAL A 31 3.60 11.33 1.90
N HIS A 32 2.85 12.20 2.55
CA HIS A 32 2.85 13.62 2.20
C HIS A 32 4.24 14.23 2.29
N PHE A 33 4.96 13.96 3.37
CA PHE A 33 6.31 14.46 3.57
C PHE A 33 7.27 13.95 2.50
N ALA A 34 7.19 12.66 2.18
CA ALA A 34 8.05 12.06 1.15
C ALA A 34 7.79 12.69 -0.22
N LEU A 35 6.52 12.85 -0.59
CA LEU A 35 6.17 13.47 -1.87
C LEU A 35 6.60 14.93 -1.93
N LYS A 36 6.48 15.66 -0.84
CA LYS A 36 6.91 17.05 -0.75
C LYS A 36 8.42 17.18 -0.95
N ASN A 37 9.18 16.16 -0.59
CA ASN A 37 10.63 16.13 -0.75
C ASN A 37 11.06 15.47 -2.07
N ASN A 38 10.16 15.35 -3.02
CA ASN A 38 10.43 14.80 -4.36
C ASN A 38 10.84 13.33 -4.34
N LEU A 39 10.41 12.58 -3.33
CA LEU A 39 10.64 11.15 -3.26
C LEU A 39 9.49 10.41 -3.93
N LYS A 40 9.79 9.25 -4.47
CA LYS A 40 8.76 8.31 -4.88
C LYS A 40 8.43 7.42 -3.69
N VAL A 41 7.15 7.09 -3.54
CA VAL A 41 6.67 6.31 -2.41
C VAL A 41 6.27 4.92 -2.87
N VAL A 42 6.78 3.91 -2.19
CA VAL A 42 6.27 2.54 -2.30
C VAL A 42 5.39 2.32 -1.07
N PHE A 43 4.08 2.38 -1.28
CA PHE A 43 3.12 2.24 -0.19
C PHE A 43 2.66 0.80 -0.09
N CYS A 44 2.98 0.16 1.03
CA CYS A 44 2.69 -1.25 1.25
C CYS A 44 1.34 -1.45 1.91
N ILE A 45 0.56 -2.38 1.37
CA ILE A 45 -0.73 -2.77 1.93
C ILE A 45 -0.83 -4.29 2.00
N GLY A 46 -1.66 -4.78 2.89
CA GLY A 46 -1.90 -6.20 3.02
C GLY A 46 -2.76 -6.51 4.24
N GLU A 47 -3.51 -7.59 4.16
CA GLU A 47 -4.33 -8.08 5.27
C GLU A 47 -3.56 -9.10 6.09
N ASN A 48 -3.93 -9.25 7.36
CA ASN A 48 -3.37 -10.28 8.22
C ASN A 48 -4.18 -11.58 8.09
N LYS A 49 -3.71 -12.63 8.77
CA LYS A 49 -4.34 -13.95 8.70
C LYS A 49 -5.78 -13.94 9.17
N LYS A 50 -6.07 -13.24 10.26
CA LYS A 50 -7.42 -13.15 10.82
C LYS A 50 -8.37 -12.44 9.86
N GLU A 51 -7.93 -11.36 9.26
CA GLU A 51 -8.71 -10.59 8.29
C GLU A 51 -9.02 -11.42 7.05
N LYS A 52 -8.04 -12.17 6.56
CA LYS A 52 -8.25 -13.06 5.42
C LYS A 52 -9.24 -14.16 5.77
N LYS A 53 -9.09 -14.80 6.93
CA LYS A 53 -9.98 -15.87 7.39
C LYS A 53 -11.41 -15.38 7.50
N ASN A 54 -11.61 -14.14 7.94
CA ASN A 54 -12.94 -13.54 8.09
C ASN A 54 -13.44 -12.92 6.78
N LYS A 55 -12.77 -13.16 5.66
CA LYS A 55 -13.15 -12.65 4.33
C LYS A 55 -13.24 -11.12 4.27
N LYS A 56 -12.37 -10.44 5.01
CA LYS A 56 -12.33 -8.98 5.08
C LYS A 56 -11.18 -8.36 4.28
N THR A 57 -10.52 -9.15 3.45
CA THR A 57 -9.36 -8.69 2.66
C THR A 57 -9.66 -7.38 1.93
N PHE A 58 -10.71 -7.34 1.13
CA PHE A 58 -11.02 -6.15 0.32
C PHE A 58 -11.39 -4.95 1.18
N SER A 59 -12.15 -5.16 2.24
CA SER A 59 -12.52 -4.11 3.18
C SER A 59 -11.28 -3.50 3.84
N VAL A 60 -10.33 -4.33 4.26
CA VAL A 60 -9.09 -3.89 4.88
C VAL A 60 -8.23 -3.11 3.89
N LEU A 61 -8.07 -3.62 2.68
CA LEU A 61 -7.27 -2.96 1.65
C LEU A 61 -7.84 -1.60 1.27
N LYS A 62 -9.16 -1.52 1.10
CA LYS A 62 -9.83 -0.25 0.82
C LYS A 62 -9.57 0.76 1.93
N LYS A 63 -9.64 0.32 3.17
CA LYS A 63 -9.40 1.19 4.32
C LYS A 63 -7.95 1.66 4.37
N GLN A 64 -7.00 0.75 4.15
CA GLN A 64 -5.58 1.11 4.12
C GLN A 64 -5.27 2.13 3.03
N LEU A 65 -5.89 1.99 1.87
CA LEU A 65 -5.68 2.92 0.76
C LEU A 65 -6.39 4.24 0.98
N SER A 66 -7.67 4.22 1.30
CA SER A 66 -8.48 5.45 1.39
C SER A 66 -8.17 6.29 2.61
N LYS A 67 -7.66 5.71 3.68
CA LYS A 67 -7.28 6.45 4.88
C LYS A 67 -5.91 7.13 4.79
N VAL A 68 -5.08 6.71 3.85
CA VAL A 68 -3.71 7.22 3.70
C VAL A 68 -3.54 8.06 2.44
N LEU A 69 -4.03 7.58 1.31
CA LEU A 69 -3.85 8.26 0.03
C LEU A 69 -4.92 9.30 -0.20
N GLU A 70 -4.52 10.46 -0.69
CA GLU A 70 -5.43 11.57 -0.97
C GLU A 70 -5.34 11.96 -2.45
N LYS A 71 -6.45 12.47 -2.98
CA LYS A 71 -6.55 12.93 -4.36
C LYS A 71 -5.50 13.97 -4.71
N LYS A 72 -5.11 14.80 -3.76
CA LYS A 72 -4.11 15.84 -3.95
C LYS A 72 -2.68 15.33 -4.11
N PHE A 73 -2.43 14.07 -3.72
CA PHE A 73 -1.09 13.48 -3.85
C PHE A 73 -0.75 13.23 -5.32
N ASN A 74 0.52 13.35 -5.67
CA ASN A 74 0.99 13.07 -7.02
C ASN A 74 1.04 11.57 -7.25
N LYS A 75 0.02 11.03 -7.91
CA LYS A 75 -0.08 9.59 -8.18
C LYS A 75 1.09 9.01 -8.97
N ASN A 76 1.77 9.86 -9.77
CA ASN A 76 2.89 9.41 -10.58
C ASN A 76 4.12 9.07 -9.72
N ASN A 77 4.16 9.54 -8.49
CA ASN A 77 5.23 9.27 -7.55
C ASN A 77 4.84 8.23 -6.50
N ILE A 78 3.74 7.54 -6.69
CA ILE A 78 3.25 6.52 -5.75
C ILE A 78 3.16 5.18 -6.46
N ILE A 79 3.73 4.15 -5.84
CA ILE A 79 3.60 2.76 -6.26
C ILE A 79 2.96 2.01 -5.09
N VAL A 80 1.90 1.27 -5.35
CA VAL A 80 1.25 0.45 -4.33
C VAL A 80 1.79 -0.96 -4.41
N ALA A 81 2.26 -1.47 -3.29
CA ALA A 81 2.77 -2.84 -3.18
C ALA A 81 1.82 -3.65 -2.29
N TYR A 82 1.26 -4.71 -2.84
CA TYR A 82 0.42 -5.62 -2.08
C TYR A 82 1.24 -6.80 -1.59
N GLU A 83 1.28 -6.98 -0.28
CA GLU A 83 1.95 -8.10 0.36
C GLU A 83 1.08 -8.63 1.48
N PRO A 84 0.39 -9.76 1.27
CA PRO A 84 -0.45 -10.32 2.32
C PRO A 84 0.40 -10.72 3.52
N ILE A 85 0.06 -10.18 4.68
CA ILE A 85 0.85 -10.40 5.91
C ILE A 85 0.83 -11.86 6.31
N TRP A 86 -0.28 -12.56 6.05
CA TRP A 86 -0.39 -13.98 6.39
C TRP A 86 0.56 -14.88 5.59
N SER A 87 1.12 -14.39 4.49
CA SER A 87 2.08 -15.18 3.70
C SER A 87 3.52 -15.01 4.18
N ILE A 88 3.79 -13.99 4.99
CA ILE A 88 5.15 -13.73 5.48
C ILE A 88 5.56 -14.81 6.47
N GLY A 89 6.64 -15.52 6.16
CA GLY A 89 7.20 -16.53 7.07
C GLY A 89 6.40 -17.81 7.20
N THR A 90 5.30 -17.99 6.46
CA THR A 90 4.45 -19.18 6.57
C THR A 90 4.65 -20.18 5.44
N GLY A 91 5.32 -19.79 4.37
CA GLY A 91 5.42 -20.58 3.16
C GLY A 91 4.14 -20.65 2.34
N LYS A 92 3.06 -20.05 2.82
CA LYS A 92 1.79 -20.00 2.10
C LYS A 92 1.78 -18.79 1.18
N ILE A 93 1.30 -18.96 -0.04
CA ILE A 93 1.19 -17.87 -1.01
C ILE A 93 -0.25 -17.82 -1.53
N PRO A 94 -0.74 -16.63 -1.91
CA PRO A 94 -2.05 -16.54 -2.54
C PRO A 94 -2.03 -17.24 -3.89
N SER A 95 -3.18 -17.78 -4.29
CA SER A 95 -3.32 -18.35 -5.62
C SER A 95 -3.25 -17.25 -6.67
N LYS A 96 -2.96 -17.63 -7.92
CA LYS A 96 -2.95 -16.69 -9.04
C LYS A 96 -4.29 -15.97 -9.18
N ASN A 97 -5.40 -16.70 -9.04
CA ASN A 97 -6.74 -16.12 -9.12
C ASN A 97 -6.98 -15.11 -8.01
N GLU A 98 -6.57 -15.40 -6.80
CA GLU A 98 -6.71 -14.48 -5.67
C GLU A 98 -5.91 -13.21 -5.92
N LEU A 99 -4.67 -13.32 -6.40
CA LEU A 99 -3.84 -12.17 -6.71
C LEU A 99 -4.44 -11.32 -7.81
N GLU A 100 -4.98 -11.94 -8.87
CA GLU A 100 -5.62 -11.20 -9.96
C GLU A 100 -6.85 -10.43 -9.47
N LYS A 101 -7.72 -11.07 -8.69
CA LYS A 101 -8.91 -10.43 -8.12
C LYS A 101 -8.52 -9.28 -7.21
N THR A 102 -7.52 -9.47 -6.38
CA THR A 102 -7.04 -8.45 -5.46
C THR A 102 -6.45 -7.28 -6.21
N ALA A 103 -5.64 -7.53 -7.24
CA ALA A 103 -5.06 -6.48 -8.06
C ALA A 103 -6.13 -5.64 -8.76
N ILE A 104 -7.16 -6.29 -9.30
CA ILE A 104 -8.28 -5.60 -9.95
C ILE A 104 -9.00 -4.71 -8.94
N TYR A 105 -9.25 -5.22 -7.74
CA TYR A 105 -9.91 -4.45 -6.70
C TYR A 105 -9.09 -3.24 -6.25
N ILE A 106 -7.79 -3.43 -6.04
CA ILE A 106 -6.88 -2.35 -5.65
C ILE A 106 -6.88 -1.25 -6.72
N LYS A 107 -6.76 -1.63 -7.99
CA LYS A 107 -6.79 -0.67 -9.09
C LYS A 107 -8.10 0.12 -9.14
N LYS A 108 -9.22 -0.54 -8.85
CA LYS A 108 -10.53 0.12 -8.79
C LYS A 108 -10.56 1.16 -7.68
N VAL A 109 -10.09 0.82 -6.49
CA VAL A 109 -10.06 1.75 -5.36
C VAL A 109 -9.15 2.93 -5.67
N LEU A 110 -7.97 2.68 -6.22
CA LEU A 110 -7.04 3.75 -6.60
C LEU A 110 -7.63 4.67 -7.66
N LYS A 111 -8.34 4.11 -8.63
CA LYS A 111 -9.02 4.90 -9.65
C LYS A 111 -10.09 5.81 -9.02
N ASP A 112 -10.81 5.31 -8.02
CA ASP A 112 -11.80 6.11 -7.30
C ASP A 112 -11.14 7.25 -6.52
N ILE A 113 -9.96 7.03 -5.94
CA ILE A 113 -9.23 8.05 -5.19
C ILE A 113 -8.63 9.11 -6.12
N PHE A 114 -7.98 8.69 -7.21
CA PHE A 114 -7.17 9.57 -8.05
C PHE A 114 -7.77 9.85 -9.43
N LYS A 115 -8.85 9.19 -9.82
CA LYS A 115 -9.39 9.13 -11.16
C LYS A 115 -8.50 8.40 -12.17
N LYS A 116 -7.26 8.12 -11.83
CA LYS A 116 -6.34 7.24 -12.56
C LYS A 116 -5.55 6.44 -11.55
N SER A 117 -5.23 5.19 -11.88
CA SER A 117 -4.46 4.34 -10.98
C SER A 117 -2.98 4.66 -11.03
N PRO A 118 -2.31 4.78 -9.87
CA PRO A 118 -0.84 4.75 -9.85
C PRO A 118 -0.34 3.35 -10.20
N ALA A 119 0.98 3.22 -10.36
CA ALA A 119 1.59 1.95 -10.65
C ALA A 119 1.34 0.95 -9.52
N LEU A 120 1.06 -0.30 -9.88
CA LEU A 120 0.83 -1.39 -8.93
C LEU A 120 1.96 -2.39 -9.05
N LEU A 121 2.57 -2.67 -7.93
CA LEU A 121 3.69 -3.60 -7.86
C LEU A 121 3.24 -4.96 -7.35
#